data_fc65e2cc24f0da56fae6c165137b4a92
#
_entry.id   fc65e2cc24f0da56fae6c165137b4a92
#
_cell.length_a   1.000
_cell.length_b   1.000
_cell.length_c   1.000
_cell.angle_alpha   90.00
_cell.angle_beta   90.00
_cell.angle_gamma   90.00
#
_symmetry.space_group_name_H-M   'P 1'
#
loop_
_entity.id
_entity.type
_entity.pdbx_description
1 polymer ?
#
loop_
_entity_poly.entity_id
_entity_poly.type
_entity_poly.pdbx_seq_one_letter_code
_entity_poly.pdbx_strand_id
1 'polypeptide(L)'
;MTPEQRMGAGTELGRFLRARRARVTPAEAGLPVGAGLRRTPGLRREELATLAGISIDYYTRLERGRETRPSPPVVDSLARALRLEDDEHEHLRSLAARAARTAPEPPTAPSRTVRPGVKLLLESLRPNPSHVVSRTNDLLAANPGGLRLLAGIEDWPASQRNIARYVILHPAARDLFHDWGTHVRGCVARLRALAGTDPDAPDLTRLAGELLLKSPEFARLWERYDVKGHAHGRKTFHHPEVGDLTLGYQSMELEGTSGHRLVTYFAEPGTSEYDALVLLDLLASEPATPAMKDEGHDSRSSA
;
A
#
# COMPACT_ATOMS: atom_id res chain seq x y z
N MET A 1 9.22 27.96 8.02
CA MET A 1 9.95 26.85 8.67
C MET A 1 11.43 27.19 8.66
N THR A 2 11.99 27.47 9.82
CA THR A 2 13.40 27.88 10.00
C THR A 2 14.33 26.67 9.77
N PRO A 3 15.61 26.89 9.39
CA PRO A 3 16.61 25.84 9.22
C PRO A 3 16.79 24.92 10.45
N GLU A 4 16.52 25.43 11.64
CA GLU A 4 16.62 24.69 12.91
C GLU A 4 15.53 23.62 13.10
N GLN A 5 14.35 23.76 12.48
CA GLN A 5 13.28 22.76 12.51
C GLN A 5 13.57 21.53 11.63
N ARG A 6 14.57 21.61 10.73
CA ARG A 6 15.03 20.48 9.90
C ARG A 6 16.06 19.59 10.61
N MET A 7 16.64 20.01 11.73
CA MET A 7 17.70 19.26 12.43
C MET A 7 17.19 18.20 13.42
N GLY A 8 15.91 18.08 13.67
CA GLY A 8 15.33 17.11 14.62
C GLY A 8 14.68 15.85 14.02
N ALA A 9 14.29 15.89 12.75
CA ALA A 9 13.71 14.73 12.07
C ALA A 9 14.81 14.01 11.28
N GLY A 10 15.26 12.84 11.72
CA GLY A 10 16.16 11.97 10.95
C GLY A 10 15.59 11.72 9.55
N THR A 11 16.47 11.52 8.56
CA THR A 11 16.07 11.16 7.18
C THR A 11 15.18 9.91 7.17
N GLU A 12 14.38 9.71 6.11
CA GLU A 12 13.61 8.45 5.93
C GLU A 12 14.53 7.22 6.01
N LEU A 13 15.74 7.30 5.43
CA LEU A 13 16.77 6.28 5.57
C LEU A 13 17.08 5.98 7.04
N GLY A 14 17.33 7.02 7.85
CA GLY A 14 17.65 6.86 9.27
C GLY A 14 16.49 6.29 10.08
N ARG A 15 15.26 6.69 9.78
CA ARG A 15 14.04 6.16 10.42
C ARG A 15 13.83 4.69 10.09
N PHE A 16 13.99 4.32 8.82
CA PHE A 16 13.91 2.93 8.37
C PHE A 16 14.93 2.04 9.07
N LEU A 17 16.22 2.45 9.05
CA LEU A 17 17.30 1.70 9.71
C LEU A 17 17.03 1.50 11.21
N ARG A 18 16.57 2.53 11.91
CA ARG A 18 16.20 2.44 13.33
C ARG A 18 15.05 1.46 13.57
N ALA A 19 13.99 1.54 12.76
CA ALA A 19 12.83 0.68 12.89
C ALA A 19 13.20 -0.80 12.66
N ARG A 20 14.02 -1.09 11.63
CA ARG A 20 14.48 -2.44 11.35
C ARG A 20 15.41 -2.99 12.43
N ARG A 21 16.37 -2.20 12.89
CA ARG A 21 17.25 -2.57 13.99
C ARG A 21 16.48 -2.92 15.26
N ALA A 22 15.40 -2.23 15.56
CA ALA A 22 14.56 -2.50 16.74
C ALA A 22 13.80 -3.83 16.66
N ARG A 23 13.64 -4.42 15.48
CA ARG A 23 12.90 -5.67 15.25
C ARG A 23 13.78 -6.91 15.26
N VAL A 24 15.03 -6.81 14.81
CA VAL A 24 15.95 -7.95 14.76
C VAL A 24 16.50 -8.22 16.16
N THR A 25 16.22 -9.39 16.70
CA THR A 25 16.77 -9.81 17.99
C THR A 25 18.24 -10.26 17.85
N PRO A 26 19.05 -10.19 18.92
CA PRO A 26 20.42 -10.70 18.89
C PRO A 26 20.50 -12.19 18.54
N ALA A 27 19.57 -13.00 19.00
CA ALA A 27 19.51 -14.42 18.70
C ALA A 27 19.31 -14.67 17.19
N GLU A 28 18.38 -13.95 16.56
CA GLU A 28 18.17 -14.00 15.11
C GLU A 28 19.42 -13.56 14.36
N ALA A 29 20.17 -12.58 14.86
CA ALA A 29 21.42 -12.11 14.26
C ALA A 29 22.64 -12.99 14.56
N GLY A 30 22.47 -14.11 15.26
CA GLY A 30 23.57 -15.02 15.62
C GLY A 30 24.50 -14.49 16.73
N LEU A 31 24.07 -13.49 17.48
CA LEU A 31 24.83 -12.94 18.59
C LEU A 31 24.49 -13.68 19.91
N PRO A 32 25.49 -13.89 20.80
CA PRO A 32 25.23 -14.51 22.09
C PRO A 32 24.29 -13.64 22.93
N VAL A 33 23.26 -14.27 23.48
CA VAL A 33 22.33 -13.60 24.40
C VAL A 33 23.04 -13.45 25.73
N GLY A 34 23.51 -12.25 26.05
CA GLY A 34 24.15 -11.96 27.33
C GLY A 34 23.16 -12.11 28.52
N ALA A 35 23.65 -12.57 29.67
CA ALA A 35 22.87 -12.84 30.89
C ALA A 35 22.29 -11.58 31.59
N GLY A 36 22.42 -10.37 31.02
CA GLY A 36 21.96 -9.12 31.61
C GLY A 36 20.61 -8.63 31.08
N LEU A 37 19.87 -7.88 31.91
CA LEU A 37 18.61 -7.20 31.50
C LEU A 37 18.85 -6.26 30.32
N ARG A 38 18.30 -6.60 29.18
CA ARG A 38 18.32 -5.72 27.96
C ARG A 38 17.19 -4.70 28.05
N ARG A 39 17.57 -3.40 28.00
CA ARG A 39 16.60 -2.30 27.88
C ARG A 39 16.05 -2.10 26.46
N THR A 40 16.70 -2.72 25.46
CA THR A 40 16.34 -2.61 24.03
C THR A 40 16.00 -4.00 23.52
N PRO A 41 14.79 -4.24 23.01
CA PRO A 41 14.38 -5.57 22.53
C PRO A 41 15.13 -6.01 21.27
N GLY A 42 15.53 -5.07 20.39
CA GLY A 42 16.27 -5.32 19.17
C GLY A 42 17.79 -5.16 19.32
N LEU A 43 18.49 -5.14 18.17
CA LEU A 43 19.94 -4.94 18.14
C LEU A 43 20.33 -3.55 18.68
N ARG A 44 21.46 -3.49 19.41
CA ARG A 44 22.11 -2.22 19.74
C ARG A 44 22.82 -1.67 18.51
N ARG A 45 23.11 -0.34 18.51
CA ARG A 45 23.84 0.29 17.39
C ARG A 45 25.22 -0.34 17.17
N GLU A 46 25.93 -0.62 18.26
CA GLU A 46 27.23 -1.29 18.24
C GLU A 46 27.16 -2.70 17.64
N GLU A 47 26.13 -3.46 17.99
CA GLU A 47 25.93 -4.81 17.49
C GLU A 47 25.67 -4.80 15.97
N LEU A 48 24.76 -3.93 15.51
CA LEU A 48 24.49 -3.81 14.07
C LEU A 48 25.70 -3.29 13.29
N ALA A 49 26.42 -2.31 13.81
CA ALA A 49 27.60 -1.78 13.17
C ALA A 49 28.67 -2.88 12.98
N THR A 50 28.90 -3.69 14.02
CA THR A 50 29.82 -4.84 13.95
C THR A 50 29.37 -5.87 12.91
N LEU A 51 28.09 -6.25 12.90
CA LEU A 51 27.53 -7.20 11.92
C LEU A 51 27.62 -6.70 10.49
N ALA A 52 27.46 -5.40 10.29
CA ALA A 52 27.55 -4.76 8.97
C ALA A 52 28.98 -4.42 8.55
N GLY A 53 29.98 -4.62 9.42
CA GLY A 53 31.39 -4.30 9.11
C GLY A 53 31.66 -2.80 8.97
N ILE A 54 30.92 -1.95 9.69
CA ILE A 54 31.07 -0.48 9.67
C ILE A 54 31.32 0.06 11.08
N SER A 55 31.86 1.29 11.18
CA SER A 55 32.05 1.91 12.49
C SER A 55 30.71 2.31 13.14
N ILE A 56 30.63 2.26 14.46
CA ILE A 56 29.45 2.70 15.22
C ILE A 56 29.14 4.17 14.97
N ASP A 57 30.16 5.02 14.80
CA ASP A 57 29.98 6.43 14.52
C ASP A 57 29.37 6.66 13.15
N TYR A 58 29.83 5.91 12.13
CA TYR A 58 29.27 5.97 10.79
C TYR A 58 27.80 5.52 10.80
N TYR A 59 27.47 4.38 11.43
CA TYR A 59 26.08 3.94 11.57
C TYR A 59 25.21 4.97 12.32
N THR A 60 25.74 5.54 13.41
CA THR A 60 25.03 6.58 14.18
C THR A 60 24.75 7.82 13.35
N ARG A 61 25.67 8.24 12.48
CA ARG A 61 25.45 9.35 11.54
C ARG A 61 24.37 9.02 10.51
N LEU A 62 24.38 7.79 9.95
CA LEU A 62 23.33 7.32 9.05
C LEU A 62 21.95 7.35 9.73
N GLU A 63 21.83 6.76 10.91
CA GLU A 63 20.57 6.69 11.66
C GLU A 63 20.03 8.08 12.05
N ARG A 64 20.93 9.05 12.26
CA ARG A 64 20.58 10.44 12.58
C ARG A 64 20.40 11.33 11.35
N GLY A 65 20.61 10.80 10.16
CA GLY A 65 20.50 11.57 8.91
C GLY A 65 21.63 12.58 8.68
N ARG A 66 22.74 12.45 9.39
CA ARG A 66 23.96 13.30 9.22
C ARG A 66 24.87 12.76 8.15
N GLU A 67 24.76 11.47 7.82
CA GLU A 67 25.36 10.82 6.67
C GLU A 67 24.24 10.41 5.74
N THR A 68 24.33 10.78 4.46
CA THR A 68 23.27 10.58 3.49
C THR A 68 23.68 9.81 2.25
N ARG A 69 25.00 9.42 2.15
CA ARG A 69 25.56 8.79 0.97
C ARG A 69 26.27 7.47 1.31
N PRO A 70 25.54 6.47 1.85
CA PRO A 70 26.16 5.15 2.03
C PRO A 70 26.48 4.55 0.65
N SER A 71 27.65 3.94 0.54
CA SER A 71 28.01 3.22 -0.69
C SER A 71 27.15 1.96 -0.87
N PRO A 72 26.95 1.47 -2.11
CA PRO A 72 26.19 0.25 -2.34
C PRO A 72 26.65 -0.96 -1.50
N PRO A 73 27.96 -1.22 -1.33
CA PRO A 73 28.42 -2.30 -0.45
C PRO A 73 28.00 -2.13 1.02
N VAL A 74 27.94 -0.90 1.53
CA VAL A 74 27.45 -0.60 2.89
C VAL A 74 25.95 -0.88 2.98
N VAL A 75 25.17 -0.48 1.98
CA VAL A 75 23.71 -0.75 1.92
C VAL A 75 23.47 -2.26 1.94
N ASP A 76 24.19 -3.03 1.13
CA ASP A 76 24.07 -4.48 1.06
C ASP A 76 24.52 -5.16 2.37
N SER A 77 25.54 -4.65 3.04
CA SER A 77 25.98 -5.15 4.35
C SER A 77 24.95 -4.88 5.45
N LEU A 78 24.35 -3.69 5.45
CA LEU A 78 23.27 -3.35 6.38
C LEU A 78 22.01 -4.21 6.12
N ALA A 79 21.68 -4.48 4.86
CA ALA A 79 20.55 -5.34 4.50
C ALA A 79 20.74 -6.76 5.04
N ARG A 80 21.93 -7.36 4.87
CA ARG A 80 22.26 -8.67 5.43
C ARG A 80 22.22 -8.69 6.96
N ALA A 81 22.84 -7.70 7.61
CA ALA A 81 22.89 -7.60 9.07
C ALA A 81 21.50 -7.41 9.69
N LEU A 82 20.59 -6.71 9.00
CA LEU A 82 19.19 -6.50 9.38
C LEU A 82 18.26 -7.63 8.90
N ARG A 83 18.79 -8.64 8.20
CA ARG A 83 18.02 -9.78 7.64
C ARG A 83 16.82 -9.31 6.81
N LEU A 84 17.05 -8.29 6.00
CA LEU A 84 16.00 -7.75 5.13
C LEU A 84 15.66 -8.75 4.02
N GLU A 85 14.37 -8.88 3.73
CA GLU A 85 13.91 -9.58 2.54
C GLU A 85 14.14 -8.73 1.28
N ASP A 86 13.99 -9.34 0.09
CA ASP A 86 14.33 -8.70 -1.19
C ASP A 86 13.63 -7.34 -1.38
N ASP A 87 12.32 -7.25 -1.08
CA ASP A 87 11.55 -6.01 -1.17
C ASP A 87 12.04 -4.93 -0.19
N GLU A 88 12.43 -5.34 1.01
CA GLU A 88 12.96 -4.46 2.05
C GLU A 88 14.37 -3.97 1.71
N HIS A 89 15.18 -4.85 1.09
CA HIS A 89 16.51 -4.52 0.60
C HIS A 89 16.45 -3.52 -0.56
N GLU A 90 15.54 -3.73 -1.52
CA GLU A 90 15.34 -2.79 -2.62
C GLU A 90 14.83 -1.44 -2.12
N HIS A 91 13.95 -1.45 -1.12
CA HIS A 91 13.51 -0.23 -0.45
C HIS A 91 14.69 0.51 0.22
N LEU A 92 15.58 -0.20 0.92
CA LEU A 92 16.78 0.39 1.54
C LEU A 92 17.69 1.03 0.48
N ARG A 93 17.89 0.36 -0.69
CA ARG A 93 18.63 0.92 -1.83
C ARG A 93 17.99 2.21 -2.35
N SER A 94 16.67 2.21 -2.53
CA SER A 94 15.91 3.39 -2.98
C SER A 94 16.06 4.56 -2.02
N LEU A 95 15.97 4.31 -0.70
CA LEU A 95 16.18 5.32 0.33
C LEU A 95 17.60 5.90 0.31
N ALA A 96 18.62 5.04 0.13
CA ALA A 96 20.01 5.47 0.06
C ALA A 96 20.29 6.31 -1.19
N ALA A 97 19.81 5.85 -2.37
CA ALA A 97 19.92 6.58 -3.64
C ALA A 97 19.28 7.98 -3.55
N ARG A 98 18.11 8.07 -2.93
CA ARG A 98 17.43 9.34 -2.72
C ARG A 98 18.19 10.25 -1.75
N ALA A 99 18.63 9.72 -0.61
CA ALA A 99 19.39 10.49 0.36
C ALA A 99 20.68 11.08 -0.23
N ALA A 100 21.22 10.46 -1.28
CA ALA A 100 22.40 10.92 -2.00
C ALA A 100 22.11 12.05 -3.02
N ARG A 101 20.84 12.28 -3.42
CA ARG A 101 20.49 13.34 -4.39
C ARG A 101 20.62 14.72 -3.75
N THR A 102 21.28 15.62 -4.46
CA THR A 102 21.61 16.97 -3.94
C THR A 102 20.51 18.01 -4.22
N ALA A 103 19.59 17.73 -5.16
CA ALA A 103 18.47 18.59 -5.50
C ALA A 103 17.17 17.78 -5.58
N PRO A 104 16.07 18.21 -4.94
CA PRO A 104 14.76 17.61 -5.18
C PRO A 104 14.27 17.98 -6.59
N GLU A 105 13.89 16.99 -7.39
CA GLU A 105 13.09 17.25 -8.59
C GLU A 105 11.77 17.91 -8.17
N PRO A 106 11.29 18.93 -8.92
CA PRO A 106 10.01 19.54 -8.60
C PRO A 106 8.91 18.47 -8.65
N PRO A 107 8.01 18.43 -7.66
CA PRO A 107 6.94 17.45 -7.59
C PRO A 107 5.99 17.63 -8.77
N THR A 108 6.08 16.75 -9.75
CA THR A 108 5.12 16.70 -10.87
C THR A 108 3.88 15.98 -10.38
N ALA A 109 2.72 16.62 -10.45
CA ALA A 109 1.45 15.96 -10.13
C ALA A 109 1.26 14.76 -11.08
N PRO A 110 1.09 13.54 -10.56
CA PRO A 110 0.97 12.36 -11.41
C PRO A 110 -0.30 12.45 -12.26
N SER A 111 -0.18 12.09 -13.54
CA SER A 111 -1.33 12.04 -14.46
C SER A 111 -2.39 11.07 -13.90
N ARG A 112 -3.66 11.47 -13.96
CA ARG A 112 -4.81 10.61 -13.63
C ARG A 112 -5.45 10.01 -14.90
N THR A 113 -4.93 10.32 -16.07
CA THR A 113 -5.51 9.90 -17.34
C THR A 113 -5.10 8.46 -17.68
N VAL A 114 -6.09 7.62 -17.94
CA VAL A 114 -5.88 6.26 -18.43
C VAL A 114 -5.98 6.26 -19.95
N ARG A 115 -4.96 5.71 -20.62
CA ARG A 115 -4.90 5.63 -22.08
C ARG A 115 -6.08 4.84 -22.67
N PRO A 116 -6.64 5.21 -23.82
CA PRO A 116 -7.77 4.51 -24.43
C PRO A 116 -7.53 3.00 -24.61
N GLY A 117 -6.34 2.60 -25.07
CA GLY A 117 -5.98 1.17 -25.21
C GLY A 117 -6.02 0.39 -23.89
N VAL A 118 -5.68 1.03 -22.77
CA VAL A 118 -5.79 0.38 -21.44
C VAL A 118 -7.25 0.20 -21.02
N LYS A 119 -8.14 1.14 -21.38
CA LYS A 119 -9.59 0.99 -21.14
C LYS A 119 -10.19 -0.15 -21.98
N LEU A 120 -9.76 -0.30 -23.24
CA LEU A 120 -10.17 -1.44 -24.07
C LEU A 120 -9.67 -2.76 -23.49
N LEU A 121 -8.42 -2.79 -22.97
CA LEU A 121 -7.89 -3.98 -22.31
C LEU A 121 -8.71 -4.34 -21.05
N LEU A 122 -9.13 -3.35 -20.24
CA LEU A 122 -10.00 -3.61 -19.09
C LEU A 122 -11.30 -4.32 -19.50
N GLU A 123 -11.94 -3.88 -20.58
CA GLU A 123 -13.16 -4.51 -21.09
C GLU A 123 -12.89 -5.92 -21.61
N SER A 124 -11.76 -6.15 -22.30
CA SER A 124 -11.41 -7.48 -22.83
C SER A 124 -11.05 -8.50 -21.73
N LEU A 125 -10.78 -8.06 -20.50
CA LEU A 125 -10.51 -8.95 -19.38
C LEU A 125 -11.77 -9.51 -18.72
N ARG A 126 -12.97 -9.05 -19.10
CA ARG A 126 -14.23 -9.58 -18.56
C ARG A 126 -14.33 -11.09 -18.80
N PRO A 127 -14.90 -11.86 -17.86
CA PRO A 127 -15.57 -11.46 -16.62
C PRO A 127 -14.61 -11.19 -15.43
N ASN A 128 -13.28 -11.21 -15.64
CA ASN A 128 -12.32 -11.03 -14.56
C ASN A 128 -12.36 -9.59 -14.03
N PRO A 129 -12.68 -9.36 -12.75
CA PRO A 129 -12.68 -8.04 -12.14
C PRO A 129 -11.32 -7.36 -12.28
N SER A 130 -11.29 -6.21 -12.91
CA SER A 130 -10.03 -5.53 -13.22
C SER A 130 -10.15 -4.01 -13.06
N HIS A 131 -9.09 -3.39 -12.55
CA HIS A 131 -9.05 -1.95 -12.40
C HIS A 131 -7.64 -1.39 -12.57
N VAL A 132 -7.56 -0.12 -12.94
CA VAL A 132 -6.32 0.65 -12.99
C VAL A 132 -6.29 1.59 -11.79
N VAL A 133 -5.17 1.58 -11.07
CA VAL A 133 -4.94 2.47 -9.94
C VAL A 133 -3.71 3.34 -10.16
N SER A 134 -3.71 4.53 -9.53
CA SER A 134 -2.54 5.39 -9.43
C SER A 134 -1.48 4.80 -8.49
N ARG A 135 -0.30 5.44 -8.40
CA ARG A 135 0.75 5.07 -7.44
C ARG A 135 0.27 5.12 -5.98
N THR A 136 -0.68 6.01 -5.68
CA THR A 136 -1.32 6.16 -4.35
C THR A 136 -2.62 5.38 -4.21
N ASN A 137 -2.91 4.44 -5.13
CA ASN A 137 -4.11 3.61 -5.15
C ASN A 137 -5.44 4.36 -5.44
N ASP A 138 -5.41 5.55 -6.06
CA ASP A 138 -6.64 6.15 -6.59
C ASP A 138 -7.20 5.26 -7.71
N LEU A 139 -8.48 4.97 -7.68
CA LEU A 139 -9.17 4.22 -8.73
C LEU A 139 -9.33 5.12 -9.95
N LEU A 140 -8.59 4.80 -11.03
CA LEU A 140 -8.56 5.60 -12.26
C LEU A 140 -9.52 5.08 -13.32
N ALA A 141 -9.66 3.78 -13.43
CA ALA A 141 -10.62 3.08 -14.31
C ALA A 141 -10.85 1.67 -13.76
N ALA A 142 -11.99 1.09 -14.08
CA ALA A 142 -12.32 -0.30 -13.79
C ALA A 142 -13.27 -0.82 -14.88
N ASN A 143 -13.27 -2.15 -15.12
CA ASN A 143 -14.38 -2.78 -15.79
C ASN A 143 -15.56 -2.95 -14.80
N PRO A 144 -16.78 -3.27 -15.25
CA PRO A 144 -17.94 -3.38 -14.37
C PRO A 144 -17.72 -4.31 -13.17
N GLY A 145 -17.23 -5.53 -13.40
CA GLY A 145 -16.92 -6.50 -12.35
C GLY A 145 -15.85 -5.98 -11.38
N GLY A 146 -14.84 -5.23 -11.87
CA GLY A 146 -13.77 -4.65 -11.05
C GLY A 146 -14.26 -3.56 -10.09
N LEU A 147 -15.31 -2.85 -10.45
CA LEU A 147 -15.96 -1.89 -9.56
C LEU A 147 -16.87 -2.61 -8.56
N ARG A 148 -17.69 -3.56 -9.03
CA ARG A 148 -18.65 -4.32 -8.22
C ARG A 148 -17.97 -5.19 -7.15
N LEU A 149 -16.80 -5.78 -7.46
CA LEU A 149 -16.02 -6.57 -6.50
C LEU A 149 -15.69 -5.81 -5.21
N LEU A 150 -15.62 -4.49 -5.28
CA LEU A 150 -15.36 -3.61 -4.14
C LEU A 150 -16.69 -3.09 -3.58
N ALA A 151 -17.51 -3.98 -3.05
CA ALA A 151 -18.85 -3.67 -2.55
C ALA A 151 -18.88 -2.39 -1.69
N GLY A 152 -19.73 -1.44 -2.05
CA GLY A 152 -19.87 -0.15 -1.36
C GLY A 152 -18.87 0.94 -1.78
N ILE A 153 -17.87 0.67 -2.62
CA ILE A 153 -16.94 1.74 -3.07
C ILE A 153 -17.66 2.83 -3.87
N GLU A 154 -18.82 2.48 -4.47
CA GLU A 154 -19.65 3.39 -5.23
C GLU A 154 -20.43 4.39 -4.39
N ASP A 155 -20.52 4.18 -3.06
CA ASP A 155 -21.07 5.15 -2.11
C ASP A 155 -20.27 6.45 -2.11
N TRP A 156 -19.03 6.38 -2.57
CA TRP A 156 -18.17 7.55 -2.72
C TRP A 156 -18.17 8.11 -4.15
N PRO A 157 -18.12 9.44 -4.30
CA PRO A 157 -17.93 10.05 -5.62
C PRO A 157 -16.67 9.50 -6.31
N ALA A 158 -16.71 9.32 -7.62
CA ALA A 158 -15.60 8.73 -8.40
C ALA A 158 -14.24 9.41 -8.14
N SER A 159 -14.22 10.73 -7.90
CA SER A 159 -13.01 11.49 -7.58
C SER A 159 -12.38 11.14 -6.23
N GLN A 160 -13.14 10.52 -5.32
CA GLN A 160 -12.70 10.13 -3.99
C GLN A 160 -12.42 8.63 -3.85
N ARG A 161 -12.75 7.83 -4.88
CA ARG A 161 -12.50 6.38 -4.85
C ARG A 161 -11.00 6.11 -4.87
N ASN A 162 -10.54 5.51 -3.78
CA ASN A 162 -9.14 5.13 -3.58
C ASN A 162 -9.12 3.82 -2.81
N ILE A 163 -8.40 2.81 -3.32
CA ILE A 163 -8.40 1.46 -2.76
C ILE A 163 -7.85 1.44 -1.33
N ALA A 164 -6.79 2.20 -1.03
CA ALA A 164 -6.23 2.25 0.33
C ALA A 164 -7.22 2.91 1.30
N ARG A 165 -7.86 4.02 0.89
CA ARG A 165 -8.92 4.67 1.67
C ARG A 165 -10.09 3.73 1.91
N TYR A 166 -10.55 3.01 0.87
CA TYR A 166 -11.63 2.04 0.96
C TYR A 166 -11.31 0.94 1.97
N VAL A 167 -10.18 0.27 1.81
CA VAL A 167 -9.75 -0.82 2.71
C VAL A 167 -9.67 -0.35 4.17
N ILE A 168 -9.20 0.87 4.42
CA ILE A 168 -8.92 1.36 5.77
C ILE A 168 -10.15 2.01 6.42
N LEU A 169 -10.95 2.75 5.67
CA LEU A 169 -12.01 3.61 6.22
C LEU A 169 -13.43 3.17 5.90
N HIS A 170 -13.65 2.38 4.83
CA HIS A 170 -15.02 2.00 4.45
C HIS A 170 -15.51 0.83 5.31
N PRO A 171 -16.70 0.92 5.92
CA PRO A 171 -17.24 -0.16 6.77
C PRO A 171 -17.34 -1.49 6.02
N ALA A 172 -17.90 -1.50 4.80
CA ALA A 172 -18.04 -2.71 4.00
C ALA A 172 -16.73 -3.44 3.70
N ALA A 173 -15.58 -2.76 3.72
CA ALA A 173 -14.29 -3.41 3.48
C ALA A 173 -13.93 -4.42 4.58
N ARG A 174 -14.39 -4.21 5.82
CA ARG A 174 -14.14 -5.13 6.93
C ARG A 174 -14.86 -6.46 6.75
N ASP A 175 -16.08 -6.41 6.23
CA ASP A 175 -16.92 -7.58 6.00
C ASP A 175 -16.52 -8.27 4.69
N LEU A 176 -16.11 -7.48 3.68
CA LEU A 176 -15.72 -7.99 2.37
C LEU A 176 -14.43 -8.82 2.40
N PHE A 177 -13.39 -8.38 3.10
CA PHE A 177 -12.11 -9.07 3.10
C PHE A 177 -11.98 -10.06 4.26
N HIS A 178 -11.82 -11.35 3.96
CA HIS A 178 -11.65 -12.40 4.97
C HIS A 178 -10.51 -12.09 5.96
N ASP A 179 -9.35 -11.68 5.48
CA ASP A 179 -8.24 -11.18 6.31
C ASP A 179 -8.02 -9.68 6.07
N TRP A 180 -8.98 -8.88 6.53
CA TRP A 180 -8.94 -7.42 6.41
C TRP A 180 -7.63 -6.83 6.94
N GLY A 181 -7.11 -7.35 8.07
CA GLY A 181 -5.86 -6.87 8.66
C GLY A 181 -4.66 -7.02 7.72
N THR A 182 -4.57 -8.10 6.96
CA THR A 182 -3.52 -8.29 5.94
C THR A 182 -3.67 -7.28 4.80
N HIS A 183 -4.90 -6.95 4.39
CA HIS A 183 -5.12 -5.94 3.36
C HIS A 183 -4.71 -4.53 3.82
N VAL A 184 -5.02 -4.17 5.08
CA VAL A 184 -4.56 -2.90 5.67
C VAL A 184 -3.03 -2.85 5.71
N ARG A 185 -2.37 -3.91 6.17
CA ARG A 185 -0.88 -3.99 6.18
C ARG A 185 -0.30 -3.83 4.78
N GLY A 186 -0.89 -4.47 3.77
CA GLY A 186 -0.47 -4.34 2.37
C GLY A 186 -0.61 -2.91 1.84
N CYS A 187 -1.69 -2.22 2.15
CA CYS A 187 -1.88 -0.80 1.79
C CYS A 187 -0.84 0.10 2.46
N VAL A 188 -0.62 -0.08 3.77
CA VAL A 188 0.39 0.68 4.52
C VAL A 188 1.79 0.46 3.96
N ALA A 189 2.18 -0.80 3.74
CA ALA A 189 3.49 -1.16 3.21
C ALA A 189 3.76 -0.50 1.85
N ARG A 190 2.76 -0.50 0.96
CA ARG A 190 2.88 0.13 -0.33
C ARG A 190 3.02 1.65 -0.26
N LEU A 191 2.18 2.32 0.55
CA LEU A 191 2.29 3.77 0.75
C LEU A 191 3.62 4.15 1.41
N ARG A 192 4.15 3.28 2.30
CA ARG A 192 5.49 3.45 2.88
C ARG A 192 6.61 3.30 1.86
N ALA A 193 6.52 2.32 0.96
CA ALA A 193 7.46 2.17 -0.14
C ALA A 193 7.51 3.44 -0.99
N LEU A 194 6.34 4.00 -1.32
CA LEU A 194 6.24 5.25 -2.05
C LEU A 194 6.81 6.44 -1.25
N ALA A 195 6.54 6.53 0.05
CA ALA A 195 7.13 7.56 0.91
C ALA A 195 8.66 7.50 0.97
N GLY A 196 9.23 6.32 0.80
CA GLY A 196 10.67 6.14 0.68
C GLY A 196 11.26 6.74 -0.59
N THR A 197 10.53 6.63 -1.70
CA THR A 197 10.99 7.12 -3.01
C THR A 197 10.61 8.58 -3.27
N ASP A 198 9.45 9.04 -2.78
CA ASP A 198 8.91 10.38 -2.99
C ASP A 198 8.07 10.86 -1.79
N PRO A 199 8.70 11.16 -0.62
CA PRO A 199 7.99 11.51 0.62
C PRO A 199 7.24 12.84 0.54
N ASP A 200 7.69 13.78 -0.29
CA ASP A 200 7.09 15.10 -0.42
C ASP A 200 6.02 15.16 -1.51
N ALA A 201 5.70 14.02 -2.13
CA ALA A 201 4.67 13.92 -3.14
C ALA A 201 3.31 14.41 -2.61
N PRO A 202 2.68 15.43 -3.22
CA PRO A 202 1.45 16.03 -2.69
C PRO A 202 0.27 15.05 -2.60
N ASP A 203 0.16 14.11 -3.53
CA ASP A 203 -0.86 13.06 -3.55
C ASP A 203 -0.68 12.09 -2.39
N LEU A 204 0.55 11.66 -2.12
CA LEU A 204 0.88 10.79 -0.99
C LEU A 204 0.67 11.50 0.34
N THR A 205 1.22 12.73 0.50
CA THR A 205 1.13 13.50 1.74
C THR A 205 -0.32 13.76 2.15
N ARG A 206 -1.17 14.10 1.17
CA ARG A 206 -2.61 14.30 1.41
C ARG A 206 -3.30 13.00 1.86
N LEU A 207 -3.08 11.89 1.15
CA LEU A 207 -3.70 10.60 1.49
C LEU A 207 -3.20 10.08 2.84
N ALA A 208 -1.88 10.06 3.06
CA ALA A 208 -1.29 9.58 4.31
C ALA A 208 -1.73 10.46 5.49
N GLY A 209 -1.76 11.79 5.33
CA GLY A 209 -2.26 12.71 6.35
C GLY A 209 -3.73 12.46 6.73
N GLU A 210 -4.60 12.23 5.73
CA GLU A 210 -5.99 11.86 5.96
C GLU A 210 -6.10 10.53 6.74
N LEU A 211 -5.37 9.49 6.31
CA LEU A 211 -5.43 8.17 6.94
C LEU A 211 -4.85 8.17 8.36
N LEU A 212 -3.80 8.95 8.61
CA LEU A 212 -3.22 9.14 9.96
C LEU A 212 -4.22 9.77 10.92
N LEU A 213 -5.03 10.71 10.46
CA LEU A 213 -6.03 11.40 11.28
C LEU A 213 -7.28 10.53 11.52
N LYS A 214 -7.69 9.71 10.53
CA LYS A 214 -8.96 8.98 10.56
C LYS A 214 -8.84 7.53 11.05
N SER A 215 -7.64 6.94 11.06
CA SER A 215 -7.44 5.53 11.42
C SER A 215 -6.29 5.35 12.41
N PRO A 216 -6.58 5.11 13.70
CA PRO A 216 -5.55 4.78 14.69
C PRO A 216 -4.75 3.52 14.31
N GLU A 217 -5.38 2.56 13.64
CA GLU A 217 -4.69 1.35 13.16
C GLU A 217 -3.69 1.68 12.06
N PHE A 218 -4.07 2.52 11.09
CA PHE A 218 -3.14 3.00 10.08
C PHE A 218 -1.96 3.73 10.72
N ALA A 219 -2.21 4.64 11.67
CA ALA A 219 -1.17 5.39 12.36
C ALA A 219 -0.15 4.45 13.04
N ARG A 220 -0.63 3.45 13.77
CA ARG A 220 0.21 2.43 14.43
C ARG A 220 1.05 1.62 13.44
N LEU A 221 0.45 1.18 12.32
CA LEU A 221 1.16 0.43 11.28
C LEU A 221 2.13 1.30 10.50
N TRP A 222 1.79 2.57 10.29
CA TRP A 222 2.64 3.54 9.61
C TRP A 222 3.98 3.75 10.31
N GLU A 223 4.03 3.70 11.63
CA GLU A 223 5.25 3.81 12.44
C GLU A 223 6.16 2.59 12.36
N ARG A 224 5.63 1.42 11.96
CA ARG A 224 6.39 0.16 11.91
C ARG A 224 7.33 0.04 10.72
N TYR A 225 7.20 0.88 9.71
CA TYR A 225 8.02 0.86 8.48
C TYR A 225 8.02 -0.50 7.75
N ASP A 226 6.90 -1.22 7.77
CA ASP A 226 6.73 -2.42 6.97
C ASP A 226 6.57 -2.04 5.50
N VAL A 227 7.36 -2.65 4.60
CA VAL A 227 7.41 -2.29 3.16
C VAL A 227 7.14 -3.49 2.24
N LYS A 228 6.61 -4.58 2.78
CA LYS A 228 6.25 -5.74 1.97
C LYS A 228 5.03 -5.43 1.11
N GLY A 229 5.23 -5.42 -0.19
CA GLY A 229 4.17 -5.37 -1.19
C GLY A 229 4.13 -6.69 -1.96
N HIS A 230 2.96 -7.28 -2.12
CA HIS A 230 2.80 -8.46 -2.97
C HIS A 230 2.19 -8.02 -4.30
N ALA A 231 2.87 -8.30 -5.40
CA ALA A 231 2.36 -8.04 -6.76
C ALA A 231 1.36 -9.11 -7.23
N HIS A 232 1.35 -10.27 -6.60
CA HIS A 232 0.49 -11.40 -6.93
C HIS A 232 0.16 -12.24 -5.69
N GLY A 233 -0.80 -13.12 -5.82
CA GLY A 233 -1.22 -14.04 -4.74
C GLY A 233 -2.68 -14.42 -4.83
N ARG A 234 -3.27 -14.84 -3.72
CA ARG A 234 -4.71 -15.13 -3.60
C ARG A 234 -5.33 -14.22 -2.56
N LYS A 235 -6.60 -13.88 -2.76
CA LYS A 235 -7.41 -13.10 -1.82
C LYS A 235 -8.77 -13.75 -1.67
N THR A 236 -9.23 -13.87 -0.43
CA THR A 236 -10.57 -14.36 -0.11
C THR A 236 -11.47 -13.18 0.24
N PHE A 237 -12.64 -13.16 -0.39
CA PHE A 237 -13.68 -12.16 -0.23
C PHE A 237 -14.96 -12.83 0.30
N HIS A 238 -15.69 -12.14 1.17
CA HIS A 238 -17.06 -12.45 1.56
C HIS A 238 -17.98 -11.45 0.86
N HIS A 239 -18.26 -11.72 -0.43
CA HIS A 239 -18.98 -10.76 -1.25
C HIS A 239 -20.49 -10.84 -1.01
N PRO A 240 -21.20 -9.74 -0.75
CA PRO A 240 -22.63 -9.77 -0.33
C PRO A 240 -23.57 -10.33 -1.39
N GLU A 241 -23.19 -10.32 -2.68
CA GLU A 241 -24.07 -10.75 -3.78
C GLU A 241 -23.70 -12.14 -4.32
N VAL A 242 -22.44 -12.52 -4.29
CA VAL A 242 -21.96 -13.77 -4.90
C VAL A 242 -21.29 -14.72 -3.90
N GLY A 243 -21.31 -14.37 -2.60
CA GLY A 243 -20.80 -15.22 -1.53
C GLY A 243 -19.26 -15.22 -1.42
N ASP A 244 -18.74 -16.34 -0.91
CA ASP A 244 -17.32 -16.49 -0.64
C ASP A 244 -16.54 -16.78 -1.92
N LEU A 245 -15.48 -16.00 -2.16
CA LEU A 245 -14.62 -16.09 -3.35
C LEU A 245 -13.14 -16.13 -2.93
N THR A 246 -12.39 -17.11 -3.43
CA THR A 246 -10.92 -17.09 -3.30
C THR A 246 -10.28 -16.93 -4.67
N LEU A 247 -9.92 -15.71 -5.01
CA LEU A 247 -9.43 -15.31 -6.32
C LEU A 247 -7.91 -15.19 -6.34
N GLY A 248 -7.30 -15.63 -7.44
CA GLY A 248 -5.96 -15.19 -7.80
C GLY A 248 -5.97 -13.70 -8.14
N TYR A 249 -4.87 -13.00 -7.89
CA TYR A 249 -4.72 -11.65 -8.40
C TYR A 249 -3.31 -11.40 -8.92
N GLN A 250 -3.23 -10.53 -9.91
CA GLN A 250 -1.99 -10.04 -10.49
C GLN A 250 -2.02 -8.52 -10.58
N SER A 251 -0.96 -7.87 -10.14
CA SER A 251 -0.74 -6.44 -10.29
C SER A 251 0.43 -6.22 -11.26
N MET A 252 0.19 -5.44 -12.30
CA MET A 252 1.15 -5.15 -13.36
C MET A 252 1.35 -3.65 -13.48
N GLU A 253 2.59 -3.19 -13.53
CA GLU A 253 2.88 -1.78 -13.77
C GLU A 253 2.68 -1.43 -15.25
N LEU A 254 2.09 -0.27 -15.50
CA LEU A 254 1.84 0.23 -16.86
C LEU A 254 2.98 1.16 -17.26
N GLU A 255 3.84 0.67 -18.14
CA GLU A 255 4.98 1.42 -18.67
C GLU A 255 4.57 2.76 -19.30
N GLY A 256 5.43 3.76 -19.18
CA GLY A 256 5.17 5.11 -19.67
C GLY A 256 4.08 5.88 -18.90
N THR A 257 3.83 5.49 -17.65
CA THR A 257 2.93 6.18 -16.71
C THR A 257 3.67 6.58 -15.44
N SER A 258 3.07 7.45 -14.63
CA SER A 258 3.61 7.84 -13.32
C SER A 258 3.23 6.79 -12.23
N GLY A 259 3.55 5.50 -12.46
CA GLY A 259 3.29 4.41 -11.52
C GLY A 259 1.84 3.92 -11.52
N HIS A 260 1.14 3.99 -12.67
CA HIS A 260 -0.16 3.33 -12.80
C HIS A 260 0.02 1.81 -12.81
N ARG A 261 -0.94 1.11 -12.24
CA ARG A 261 -0.98 -0.36 -12.22
C ARG A 261 -2.34 -0.87 -12.65
N LEU A 262 -2.31 -1.90 -13.49
CA LEU A 262 -3.45 -2.75 -13.75
C LEU A 262 -3.47 -3.86 -12.70
N VAL A 263 -4.57 -4.00 -12.01
CA VAL A 263 -4.83 -5.10 -11.07
C VAL A 263 -5.99 -5.90 -11.61
N THR A 264 -5.81 -7.21 -11.78
CA THR A 264 -6.85 -8.13 -12.21
C THR A 264 -7.00 -9.27 -11.21
N TYR A 265 -8.24 -9.70 -10.99
CA TYR A 265 -8.59 -10.86 -10.19
C TYR A 265 -9.12 -11.94 -11.14
N PHE A 266 -8.79 -13.20 -10.85
CA PHE A 266 -9.14 -14.30 -11.75
C PHE A 266 -9.37 -15.60 -10.98
N ALA A 267 -10.12 -16.49 -11.60
CA ALA A 267 -10.30 -17.86 -11.19
C ALA A 267 -10.15 -18.78 -12.42
N GLU A 268 -9.88 -20.06 -12.19
CA GLU A 268 -9.80 -21.04 -13.28
C GLU A 268 -11.20 -21.30 -13.88
N PRO A 269 -11.34 -21.30 -15.22
CA PRO A 269 -12.60 -21.65 -15.86
C PRO A 269 -13.12 -23.01 -15.40
N GLY A 270 -14.43 -23.11 -15.14
CA GLY A 270 -15.09 -24.33 -14.68
C GLY A 270 -15.04 -24.52 -13.15
N THR A 271 -14.56 -23.53 -12.40
CA THR A 271 -14.66 -23.50 -10.92
C THR A 271 -15.86 -22.67 -10.47
N SER A 272 -16.33 -22.90 -9.25
CA SER A 272 -17.39 -22.11 -8.61
C SER A 272 -17.03 -20.63 -8.51
N GLU A 273 -15.76 -20.33 -8.28
CA GLU A 273 -15.25 -18.97 -8.23
C GLU A 273 -15.33 -18.27 -9.60
N TYR A 274 -15.07 -19.00 -10.70
CA TYR A 274 -15.24 -18.46 -12.03
C TYR A 274 -16.70 -18.15 -12.37
N ASP A 275 -17.61 -19.06 -12.02
CA ASP A 275 -19.06 -18.86 -12.20
C ASP A 275 -19.56 -17.66 -11.41
N ALA A 276 -19.05 -17.46 -10.20
CA ALA A 276 -19.34 -16.29 -9.38
C ALA A 276 -18.79 -14.99 -10.00
N LEU A 277 -17.62 -15.02 -10.68
CA LEU A 277 -17.11 -13.87 -11.43
C LEU A 277 -18.01 -13.52 -12.61
N VAL A 278 -18.51 -14.53 -13.34
CA VAL A 278 -19.47 -14.32 -14.44
C VAL A 278 -20.76 -13.66 -13.90
N LEU A 279 -21.28 -14.19 -12.78
CA LEU A 279 -22.47 -13.60 -12.15
C LEU A 279 -22.23 -12.15 -11.71
N LEU A 280 -21.10 -11.87 -11.07
CA LEU A 280 -20.71 -10.54 -10.64
C LEU A 280 -20.63 -9.55 -11.81
N ASP A 281 -20.07 -9.98 -12.93
CA ASP A 281 -19.95 -9.14 -14.13
C ASP A 281 -21.30 -8.88 -14.80
N LEU A 282 -22.22 -9.86 -14.81
CA LEU A 282 -23.60 -9.69 -15.25
C LEU A 282 -24.36 -8.70 -14.39
N LEU A 283 -24.33 -8.86 -13.06
CA LEU A 283 -24.97 -7.95 -12.10
C LEU A 283 -24.45 -6.52 -12.22
N ALA A 284 -23.16 -6.36 -12.49
CA ALA A 284 -22.54 -5.05 -12.68
C ALA A 284 -22.93 -4.38 -14.01
N SER A 285 -23.39 -5.14 -14.98
CA SER A 285 -23.77 -4.67 -16.31
C SER A 285 -25.26 -4.33 -16.43
N GLU A 286 -26.07 -4.75 -15.46
CA GLU A 286 -27.50 -4.38 -15.43
C GLU A 286 -27.66 -2.91 -15.08
N PRO A 287 -28.45 -2.12 -15.86
CA PRO A 287 -28.74 -0.75 -15.48
C PRO A 287 -29.53 -0.76 -14.15
N ALA A 288 -29.12 0.06 -13.19
CA ALA A 288 -29.82 0.21 -11.92
C ALA A 288 -31.31 0.50 -12.19
N THR A 289 -32.18 -0.45 -11.83
CA THR A 289 -33.63 -0.26 -11.93
C THR A 289 -34.00 0.95 -11.08
N PRO A 290 -34.60 2.02 -11.65
CA PRO A 290 -34.98 3.18 -10.85
C PRO A 290 -35.94 2.70 -9.77
N ALA A 291 -35.65 3.00 -8.51
CA ALA A 291 -36.54 2.72 -7.39
C ALA A 291 -37.91 3.28 -7.72
N MET A 292 -38.94 2.42 -7.81
CA MET A 292 -40.31 2.81 -7.96
C MET A 292 -40.63 3.77 -6.80
N LYS A 293 -40.87 5.04 -7.12
CA LYS A 293 -41.47 5.97 -6.20
C LYS A 293 -42.85 5.41 -5.88
N ASP A 294 -43.04 5.04 -4.63
CA ASP A 294 -44.36 4.73 -4.07
C ASP A 294 -45.20 6.00 -4.16
N GLU A 295 -46.00 6.12 -5.24
CA GLU A 295 -46.99 7.17 -5.36
C GLU A 295 -48.09 6.86 -4.38
N GLY A 296 -47.94 7.40 -3.15
CA GLY A 296 -48.96 7.39 -2.13
C GLY A 296 -50.25 7.91 -2.71
N HIS A 297 -51.23 7.01 -2.80
CA HIS A 297 -52.59 7.25 -3.20
C HIS A 297 -53.27 8.17 -2.16
N ASP A 298 -53.25 9.47 -2.44
CA ASP A 298 -54.01 10.48 -1.65
C ASP A 298 -55.46 10.50 -2.14
N SER A 299 -56.25 9.57 -1.58
CA SER A 299 -57.69 9.57 -1.76
C SER A 299 -58.32 10.64 -0.83
N ARG A 300 -58.39 11.87 -1.32
CA ARG A 300 -59.29 12.86 -0.72
C ARG A 300 -60.72 12.51 -1.08
N SER A 301 -61.44 11.92 -0.12
CA SER A 301 -62.89 11.87 -0.12
C SER A 301 -63.43 13.24 0.22
N SER A 302 -64.17 13.85 -0.72
CA SER A 302 -65.04 15.00 -0.48
C SER A 302 -66.41 14.50 0.02
N ALA A 303 -66.85 15.00 1.13
CA ALA A 303 -68.24 15.24 1.49
C ALA A 303 -68.33 16.33 2.55
#